data_81aa035096a06caba84eff36a7f59e86
#
_entry.id   81aa035096a06caba84eff36a7f59e86
#
_cell.length_a   1.000
_cell.length_b   1.000
_cell.length_c   1.000
_cell.angle_alpha   90.00
_cell.angle_beta   90.00
_cell.angle_gamma   90.00
#
_symmetry.space_group_name_H-M   'P 1'
#
loop_
_entity.id
_entity.type
_entity.pdbx_description
1 polymer ?
#
loop_
_entity_poly.entity_id
_entity_poly.type
_entity_poly.pdbx_seq_one_letter_code
_entity_poly.pdbx_strand_id
1 'polypeptide(L)'
;MRKLAVLAAFAILIAACGGAAPAASSPTAAPTTEADLDITGPVTITLWHALTSDPQKAALEAAVKKFNDTNGKGITITPVVQGNYTQLYQKTLGAIQAGALPEIVHAYESQVADYQKAAVVIDLEPYMNSTKNGLTKASQDDIYKPYFDTNRFPQYGNQLLSFPFTKSLFVMYTNEDVLKAAGIASTPKTWAEFETAVMKTTQKDASGKTTRYGWAQPLDASNFNAQVMSMGGNIMSADNKTVAWDGKEGLAVLQMYDRLWKGGYAYTPTGFDWQNDFAASKLAFTMGSTSSRPFIAGAMKTPVAWNVGVPPQTDPTKPRTVMYGANIAVLKSTPQKQLASWLFVKWFSDQAQTADWGTKSYYMPVRKAAATDEALKSYWTSKDPQGKQAFDVIGSSIPEPNVRGQQEIRDVIFDMLTKVTTGKATPEAAIKDAGQKANDILKANQ
;
A
#
# COMPACT_ATOMS: atom_id res chain seq x y z
N MET A 1 -11.07 17.81 76.11
CA MET A 1 -10.07 17.89 77.19
C MET A 1 -8.69 18.05 76.58
N ARG A 2 -8.10 19.22 76.92
CA ARG A 2 -6.69 19.54 77.16
C ARG A 2 -5.66 19.05 76.11
N LYS A 3 -5.14 19.96 75.26
CA LYS A 3 -3.95 20.85 75.50
C LYS A 3 -2.64 20.03 75.65
N LEU A 4 -1.65 20.20 74.73
CA LEU A 4 -0.53 21.11 75.02
C LEU A 4 0.35 21.30 73.78
N ALA A 5 0.67 22.54 73.54
CA ALA A 5 1.71 23.01 72.61
C ALA A 5 3.06 22.98 73.30
N VAL A 6 4.15 22.72 72.60
CA VAL A 6 5.50 23.16 73.03
C VAL A 6 6.22 23.78 71.81
N LEU A 7 6.45 25.07 71.91
CA LEU A 7 7.46 25.84 71.16
C LEU A 7 8.84 25.51 71.68
N ALA A 8 9.84 25.36 70.83
CA ALA A 8 11.22 25.58 71.17
C ALA A 8 11.92 26.29 69.98
N ALA A 9 12.24 27.53 70.18
CA ALA A 9 13.14 28.33 69.35
C ALA A 9 14.57 28.13 69.82
N PHE A 10 15.53 27.96 68.90
CA PHE A 10 16.92 28.38 69.23
C PHE A 10 17.76 28.58 67.92
N ALA A 11 18.17 29.86 67.85
CA ALA A 11 19.48 30.42 67.55
C ALA A 11 20.14 30.16 66.20
N ILE A 12 20.28 31.31 65.57
CA ILE A 12 21.16 31.64 64.46
C ILE A 12 22.63 31.56 64.89
N LEU A 13 23.44 30.83 64.13
CA LEU A 13 24.90 31.08 64.14
C LEU A 13 25.34 31.28 62.65
N ILE A 14 25.73 32.55 62.41
CA ILE A 14 26.40 32.96 61.16
C ILE A 14 27.86 32.53 61.28
N ALA A 15 28.32 31.71 60.31
CA ALA A 15 29.76 31.59 60.05
C ALA A 15 29.95 31.74 58.53
N ALA A 16 30.50 32.89 58.16
CA ALA A 16 31.03 33.15 56.84
C ALA A 16 32.39 32.45 56.72
N CYS A 17 32.64 31.75 55.63
CA CYS A 17 33.91 31.72 54.89
C CYS A 17 33.91 30.75 53.73
N GLY A 18 34.36 31.17 52.56
CA GLY A 18 34.95 30.34 51.55
C GLY A 18 34.02 30.03 50.34
N GLY A 19 34.08 30.92 49.36
CA GLY A 19 33.48 30.62 48.02
C GLY A 19 34.21 29.47 47.34
N ALA A 20 33.48 28.38 47.14
CA ALA A 20 33.78 27.42 46.10
C ALA A 20 32.78 27.69 44.96
N ALA A 21 33.29 28.02 43.77
CA ALA A 21 32.47 28.13 42.57
C ALA A 21 31.67 26.83 42.35
N PRO A 22 30.39 26.88 41.97
CA PRO A 22 29.65 25.68 41.64
C PRO A 22 30.34 25.01 40.46
N ALA A 23 30.77 23.74 40.64
CA ALA A 23 31.23 22.92 39.57
C ALA A 23 30.13 22.89 38.49
N ALA A 24 30.48 23.29 37.26
CA ALA A 24 29.59 23.18 36.11
C ALA A 24 29.14 21.71 36.02
N SER A 25 27.86 21.47 36.23
CA SER A 25 27.24 20.19 36.02
C SER A 25 27.47 19.84 34.56
N SER A 26 28.27 18.81 34.27
CA SER A 26 28.38 18.24 32.94
C SER A 26 26.97 17.95 32.44
N PRO A 27 26.64 18.26 31.19
CA PRO A 27 25.32 17.95 30.67
C PRO A 27 25.13 16.42 30.78
N THR A 28 24.12 16.03 31.53
CA THR A 28 23.69 14.62 31.59
C THR A 28 23.36 14.24 30.18
N ALA A 29 24.10 13.27 29.59
CA ALA A 29 23.82 12.78 28.27
C ALA A 29 22.37 12.31 28.25
N ALA A 30 21.59 12.76 27.25
CA ALA A 30 20.24 12.30 27.07
C ALA A 30 20.26 10.75 26.98
N PRO A 31 19.27 10.05 27.55
CA PRO A 31 19.23 8.59 27.51
C PRO A 31 19.33 8.13 26.07
N THR A 32 20.31 7.27 25.77
CA THR A 32 20.50 6.68 24.44
C THR A 32 19.26 5.87 24.10
N THR A 33 18.56 6.23 23.05
CA THR A 33 17.40 5.47 22.57
C THR A 33 17.87 4.19 21.88
N GLU A 34 17.03 3.16 21.82
CA GLU A 34 17.33 1.92 21.05
C GLU A 34 17.70 2.23 19.59
N ALA A 35 17.15 3.29 19.04
CA ALA A 35 17.40 3.75 17.68
C ALA A 35 18.83 4.33 17.48
N ASP A 36 19.50 4.76 18.54
CA ASP A 36 20.85 5.35 18.49
C ASP A 36 21.96 4.34 18.86
N LEU A 37 21.61 3.08 19.07
CA LEU A 37 22.58 2.01 19.33
C LEU A 37 23.51 1.77 18.12
N ASP A 38 24.62 1.07 18.38
CA ASP A 38 25.44 0.43 17.36
C ASP A 38 25.03 -1.04 17.19
N ILE A 39 25.26 -1.58 16.01
CA ILE A 39 25.27 -3.02 15.83
C ILE A 39 26.59 -3.56 16.42
N THR A 40 26.50 -4.37 17.46
CA THR A 40 27.65 -4.80 18.25
C THR A 40 28.19 -6.19 17.89
N GLY A 41 27.63 -6.84 16.87
CA GLY A 41 28.07 -8.16 16.39
C GLY A 41 27.18 -8.66 15.27
N PRO A 42 27.38 -9.89 14.79
CA PRO A 42 26.54 -10.48 13.76
C PRO A 42 25.05 -10.55 14.20
N VAL A 43 24.16 -10.04 13.35
CA VAL A 43 22.71 -10.05 13.59
C VAL A 43 22.00 -10.68 12.41
N THR A 44 21.24 -11.74 12.65
CA THR A 44 20.38 -12.36 11.64
C THR A 44 18.93 -12.03 11.94
N ILE A 45 18.21 -11.56 10.91
CA ILE A 45 16.77 -11.25 10.95
C ILE A 45 16.04 -11.96 9.82
N THR A 46 14.79 -12.31 10.05
CA THR A 46 13.91 -12.97 9.09
C THR A 46 12.91 -11.98 8.53
N LEU A 47 12.77 -11.95 7.19
CA LEU A 47 11.79 -11.16 6.47
C LEU A 47 10.74 -12.08 5.87
N TRP A 48 9.50 -12.03 6.37
CA TRP A 48 8.39 -12.76 5.78
C TRP A 48 7.69 -11.93 4.72
N HIS A 49 7.47 -12.53 3.53
CA HIS A 49 6.90 -11.80 2.40
C HIS A 49 5.94 -12.66 1.56
N ALA A 50 5.13 -11.96 0.74
CA ALA A 50 4.11 -12.54 -0.13
C ALA A 50 4.46 -12.50 -1.63
N LEU A 51 5.71 -12.22 -1.99
CA LEU A 51 6.16 -12.22 -3.38
C LEU A 51 6.46 -13.67 -3.80
N THR A 52 5.52 -14.30 -4.49
CA THR A 52 5.55 -15.75 -4.79
C THR A 52 6.09 -16.07 -6.18
N SER A 53 6.20 -15.08 -7.07
CA SER A 53 6.58 -15.27 -8.47
C SER A 53 7.55 -14.18 -8.95
N ASP A 54 8.30 -14.52 -9.96
CA ASP A 54 9.17 -13.59 -10.68
C ASP A 54 8.34 -12.66 -11.59
N PRO A 55 8.86 -11.46 -11.86
CA PRO A 55 10.19 -10.95 -11.51
C PRO A 55 10.32 -10.41 -10.08
N GLN A 56 9.25 -10.25 -9.34
CA GLN A 56 9.20 -9.55 -8.05
C GLN A 56 9.95 -10.31 -6.94
N LYS A 57 9.80 -11.65 -6.91
CA LYS A 57 10.52 -12.51 -5.95
C LYS A 57 12.03 -12.41 -6.19
N ALA A 58 12.48 -12.61 -7.42
CA ALA A 58 13.89 -12.53 -7.78
C ALA A 58 14.47 -11.13 -7.49
N ALA A 59 13.71 -10.05 -7.71
CA ALA A 59 14.12 -8.69 -7.38
C ALA A 59 14.35 -8.49 -5.87
N LEU A 60 13.47 -9.04 -5.01
CA LEU A 60 13.65 -8.98 -3.56
C LEU A 60 14.88 -9.79 -3.11
N GLU A 61 15.03 -11.00 -3.61
CA GLU A 61 16.19 -11.85 -3.29
C GLU A 61 17.50 -11.17 -3.69
N ALA A 62 17.55 -10.53 -4.86
CA ALA A 62 18.72 -9.77 -5.31
C ALA A 62 18.99 -8.53 -4.43
N ALA A 63 17.94 -7.79 -4.04
CA ALA A 63 18.09 -6.64 -3.14
C ALA A 63 18.59 -7.07 -1.76
N VAL A 64 18.02 -8.13 -1.18
CA VAL A 64 18.46 -8.68 0.10
C VAL A 64 19.92 -9.17 0.02
N LYS A 65 20.27 -9.89 -1.04
CA LYS A 65 21.68 -10.32 -1.24
C LYS A 65 22.61 -9.11 -1.30
N LYS A 66 22.28 -8.08 -2.05
CA LYS A 66 23.08 -6.85 -2.15
C LYS A 66 23.26 -6.19 -0.79
N PHE A 67 22.18 -6.08 0.01
CA PHE A 67 22.28 -5.54 1.37
C PHE A 67 23.18 -6.40 2.25
N ASN A 68 23.00 -7.71 2.26
CA ASN A 68 23.83 -8.64 3.06
C ASN A 68 25.31 -8.50 2.72
N ASP A 69 25.65 -8.42 1.43
CA ASP A 69 27.03 -8.30 0.96
C ASP A 69 27.68 -6.94 1.27
N THR A 70 26.87 -5.85 1.39
CA THR A 70 27.40 -4.48 1.37
C THR A 70 27.13 -3.65 2.63
N ASN A 71 26.33 -4.15 3.60
CA ASN A 71 25.97 -3.34 4.79
C ASN A 71 27.15 -3.03 5.74
N GLY A 72 28.23 -3.81 5.69
CA GLY A 72 29.43 -3.59 6.50
C GLY A 72 29.25 -3.66 8.02
N LYS A 73 28.06 -4.11 8.49
CA LYS A 73 27.69 -4.17 9.91
C LYS A 73 27.45 -5.58 10.42
N GLY A 74 27.66 -6.61 9.59
CA GLY A 74 27.41 -8.01 9.96
C GLY A 74 25.91 -8.35 10.05
N ILE A 75 25.04 -7.59 9.38
CA ILE A 75 23.61 -7.87 9.32
C ILE A 75 23.33 -8.86 8.19
N THR A 76 22.58 -9.91 8.49
CA THR A 76 22.10 -10.89 7.50
C THR A 76 20.59 -10.93 7.52
N ILE A 77 19.95 -10.64 6.37
CA ILE A 77 18.51 -10.78 6.15
C ILE A 77 18.26 -12.14 5.49
N THR A 78 17.28 -12.89 6.01
CA THR A 78 16.78 -14.13 5.41
C THR A 78 15.34 -13.90 4.91
N PRO A 79 15.10 -13.76 3.60
CA PRO A 79 13.76 -13.61 3.06
C PRO A 79 13.08 -14.98 3.03
N VAL A 80 11.82 -15.05 3.48
CA VAL A 80 11.01 -16.28 3.53
C VAL A 80 9.63 -16.03 2.92
N VAL A 81 9.36 -16.71 1.81
CA VAL A 81 8.05 -16.69 1.17
C VAL A 81 7.04 -17.40 2.06
N GLN A 82 5.94 -16.74 2.41
CA GLN A 82 4.88 -17.30 3.26
C GLN A 82 3.58 -17.64 2.48
N GLY A 83 3.64 -17.59 1.16
CA GLY A 83 2.50 -17.70 0.26
C GLY A 83 1.98 -16.32 -0.18
N ASN A 84 0.73 -16.23 -0.62
CA ASN A 84 0.12 -14.96 -0.97
C ASN A 84 -0.16 -14.10 0.28
N TYR A 85 -0.66 -12.86 0.09
CA TYR A 85 -0.91 -11.93 1.18
C TYR A 85 -1.89 -12.47 2.24
N THR A 86 -2.92 -13.21 1.84
CA THR A 86 -3.87 -13.82 2.78
C THR A 86 -3.20 -14.91 3.62
N GLN A 87 -2.38 -15.77 2.98
CA GLN A 87 -1.64 -16.82 3.68
C GLN A 87 -0.58 -16.25 4.62
N LEU A 88 0.16 -15.23 4.18
CA LEU A 88 1.13 -14.52 5.02
C LEU A 88 0.43 -13.89 6.23
N TYR A 89 -0.71 -13.23 6.03
CA TYR A 89 -1.51 -12.64 7.12
C TYR A 89 -1.90 -13.68 8.15
N GLN A 90 -2.50 -14.81 7.74
CA GLN A 90 -2.91 -15.88 8.65
C GLN A 90 -1.73 -16.49 9.42
N LYS A 91 -0.61 -16.73 8.73
CA LYS A 91 0.61 -17.23 9.38
C LYS A 91 1.18 -16.24 10.39
N THR A 92 1.12 -14.94 10.08
CA THR A 92 1.59 -13.89 11.02
C THR A 92 0.71 -13.84 12.25
N LEU A 93 -0.63 -13.96 12.11
CA LEU A 93 -1.53 -14.06 13.27
C LEU A 93 -1.23 -15.30 14.11
N GLY A 94 -0.97 -16.45 13.48
CA GLY A 94 -0.55 -17.66 14.18
C GLY A 94 0.79 -17.48 14.92
N ALA A 95 1.77 -16.81 14.31
CA ALA A 95 3.06 -16.49 14.92
C ALA A 95 2.91 -15.53 16.13
N ILE A 96 1.99 -14.57 16.05
CA ILE A 96 1.66 -13.68 17.17
C ILE A 96 1.13 -14.49 18.35
N GLN A 97 0.18 -15.41 18.11
CA GLN A 97 -0.37 -16.27 19.16
C GLN A 97 0.67 -17.20 19.76
N ALA A 98 1.61 -17.71 18.94
CA ALA A 98 2.68 -18.62 19.39
C ALA A 98 3.86 -17.89 20.03
N GLY A 99 3.96 -16.56 19.96
CA GLY A 99 5.13 -15.78 20.41
C GLY A 99 6.39 -16.03 19.57
N ALA A 100 6.23 -16.47 18.31
CA ALA A 100 7.35 -16.84 17.40
C ALA A 100 7.38 -15.92 16.17
N LEU A 101 7.60 -14.63 16.41
CA LEU A 101 7.52 -13.57 15.41
C LEU A 101 8.76 -13.56 14.48
N PRO A 102 8.58 -13.30 13.16
CA PRO A 102 9.67 -12.78 12.34
C PRO A 102 10.03 -11.36 12.77
N GLU A 103 11.21 -10.88 12.42
CA GLU A 103 11.58 -9.48 12.71
C GLU A 103 10.95 -8.49 11.75
N ILE A 104 10.77 -8.89 10.49
CA ILE A 104 10.15 -8.06 9.45
C ILE A 104 9.01 -8.82 8.78
N VAL A 105 7.90 -8.13 8.54
CA VAL A 105 6.76 -8.68 7.79
C VAL A 105 6.28 -7.71 6.70
N HIS A 106 6.02 -8.26 5.53
CA HIS A 106 5.39 -7.57 4.39
C HIS A 106 3.88 -7.60 4.57
N ALA A 107 3.24 -6.44 4.76
CA ALA A 107 1.83 -6.38 5.13
C ALA A 107 1.13 -5.14 4.56
N TYR A 108 -0.16 -5.27 4.28
CA TYR A 108 -1.03 -4.12 4.03
C TYR A 108 -1.28 -3.34 5.34
N GLU A 109 -1.67 -2.09 5.21
CA GLU A 109 -1.99 -1.20 6.34
C GLU A 109 -3.04 -1.82 7.27
N SER A 110 -4.10 -2.41 6.70
CA SER A 110 -5.15 -3.10 7.46
C SER A 110 -4.60 -4.26 8.30
N GLN A 111 -3.66 -5.02 7.74
CA GLN A 111 -3.02 -6.15 8.43
C GLN A 111 -2.09 -5.67 9.54
N VAL A 112 -1.33 -4.60 9.31
CA VAL A 112 -0.47 -3.97 10.34
C VAL A 112 -1.33 -3.45 11.50
N ALA A 113 -2.49 -2.85 11.21
CA ALA A 113 -3.43 -2.42 12.24
C ALA A 113 -3.91 -3.60 13.11
N ASP A 114 -4.16 -4.76 12.48
CA ASP A 114 -4.55 -5.97 13.23
C ASP A 114 -3.40 -6.55 14.06
N TYR A 115 -2.18 -6.59 13.53
CA TYR A 115 -1.01 -7.03 14.32
C TYR A 115 -0.77 -6.13 15.53
N GLN A 116 -1.01 -4.82 15.40
CA GLN A 116 -0.86 -3.87 16.50
C GLN A 116 -1.91 -4.02 17.60
N LYS A 117 -3.04 -4.70 17.37
CA LYS A 117 -3.96 -5.10 18.46
C LYS A 117 -3.24 -5.91 19.54
N ALA A 118 -2.28 -6.72 19.16
CA ALA A 118 -1.41 -7.48 20.09
C ALA A 118 -0.18 -6.68 20.56
N ALA A 119 -0.07 -5.41 20.19
CA ALA A 119 1.04 -4.54 20.52
C ALA A 119 2.43 -5.10 20.12
N VAL A 120 2.50 -5.83 19.01
CA VAL A 120 3.74 -6.49 18.54
C VAL A 120 4.49 -5.72 17.46
N VAL A 121 3.92 -4.65 16.91
CA VAL A 121 4.58 -3.80 15.92
C VAL A 121 5.32 -2.67 16.64
N ILE A 122 6.55 -2.36 16.23
CA ILE A 122 7.29 -1.21 16.80
C ILE A 122 6.93 0.09 16.09
N ASP A 123 7.01 1.19 16.83
CA ASP A 123 6.97 2.53 16.25
C ASP A 123 8.32 2.84 15.58
N LEU A 124 8.30 3.09 14.28
CA LEU A 124 9.49 3.43 13.51
C LEU A 124 9.87 4.92 13.58
N GLU A 125 9.02 5.77 14.17
CA GLU A 125 9.29 7.20 14.30
C GLU A 125 10.61 7.50 15.02
N PRO A 126 10.94 6.89 16.19
CA PRO A 126 12.22 7.08 16.86
C PRO A 126 13.41 6.67 15.99
N TYR A 127 13.28 5.57 15.24
CA TYR A 127 14.32 5.09 14.33
C TYR A 127 14.50 6.02 13.13
N MET A 128 13.42 6.49 12.54
CA MET A 128 13.45 7.44 11.42
C MET A 128 14.08 8.78 11.80
N ASN A 129 13.84 9.25 13.01
CA ASN A 129 14.33 10.51 13.52
C ASN A 129 15.65 10.40 14.33
N SER A 130 16.21 9.19 14.44
CA SER A 130 17.51 8.97 15.11
C SER A 130 18.59 9.87 14.52
N THR A 131 19.35 10.54 15.37
CA THR A 131 20.48 11.39 14.95
C THR A 131 21.60 10.59 14.30
N LYS A 132 21.73 9.32 14.70
CA LYS A 132 22.80 8.41 14.25
C LYS A 132 22.35 7.55 13.07
N ASN A 133 21.20 6.92 13.17
CA ASN A 133 20.74 5.89 12.25
C ASN A 133 19.54 6.32 11.40
N GLY A 134 19.00 7.54 11.61
CA GLY A 134 17.78 8.00 10.99
C GLY A 134 17.93 8.51 9.54
N LEU A 135 16.84 9.05 9.02
CA LEU A 135 16.77 9.76 7.75
C LEU A 135 16.91 11.26 7.99
N THR A 136 17.68 11.94 7.13
CA THR A 136 17.68 13.42 7.14
C THR A 136 16.29 13.95 6.76
N LYS A 137 15.99 15.19 7.15
CA LYS A 137 14.72 15.85 6.79
C LYS A 137 14.52 15.87 5.28
N ALA A 138 15.55 16.16 4.49
CA ALA A 138 15.50 16.15 3.04
C ALA A 138 15.15 14.74 2.49
N SER A 139 15.72 13.68 3.10
CA SER A 139 15.41 12.30 2.74
C SER A 139 13.97 11.90 3.09
N GLN A 140 13.42 12.40 4.20
CA GLN A 140 12.00 12.16 4.55
C GLN A 140 11.06 12.90 3.58
N ASP A 141 11.36 14.15 3.22
CA ASP A 141 10.55 14.99 2.33
C ASP A 141 10.58 14.50 0.87
N ASP A 142 11.58 13.72 0.49
CA ASP A 142 11.70 13.08 -0.82
C ASP A 142 10.76 11.88 -1.00
N ILE A 143 10.29 11.26 0.08
CA ILE A 143 9.28 10.21 0.00
C ILE A 143 7.95 10.83 -0.43
N TYR A 144 7.23 10.17 -1.36
CA TYR A 144 5.90 10.62 -1.75
C TYR A 144 4.98 10.65 -0.53
N LYS A 145 4.40 11.82 -0.25
CA LYS A 145 3.55 12.03 0.93
C LYS A 145 2.42 11.00 1.07
N PRO A 146 1.64 10.64 0.01
CA PRO A 146 0.62 9.61 0.13
C PRO A 146 1.18 8.25 0.56
N TYR A 147 2.37 7.87 0.08
CA TYR A 147 3.02 6.62 0.48
C TYR A 147 3.45 6.64 1.94
N PHE A 148 3.83 7.81 2.45
CA PHE A 148 4.26 7.95 3.82
C PHE A 148 3.08 8.02 4.80
N ASP A 149 2.04 8.80 4.46
CA ASP A 149 0.88 9.03 5.32
C ASP A 149 0.12 7.73 5.64
N THR A 150 0.03 6.80 4.69
CA THR A 150 -0.65 5.50 4.88
C THR A 150 0.02 4.61 5.94
N ASN A 151 1.28 4.92 6.31
CA ASN A 151 2.04 4.18 7.32
C ASN A 151 1.90 4.77 8.73
N ARG A 152 1.12 5.86 8.89
CA ARG A 152 0.75 6.44 10.17
C ARG A 152 -0.64 5.96 10.57
N PHE A 153 -0.79 5.59 11.83
CA PHE A 153 -1.98 4.92 12.34
C PHE A 153 -2.68 5.77 13.41
N PRO A 154 -3.67 6.60 13.03
CA PRO A 154 -4.37 7.49 13.98
C PRO A 154 -4.96 6.75 15.18
N GLN A 155 -5.51 5.54 14.96
CA GLN A 155 -6.08 4.69 16.01
C GLN A 155 -5.05 4.16 17.02
N TYR A 156 -3.76 4.35 16.75
CA TYR A 156 -2.63 4.00 17.63
C TYR A 156 -1.77 5.24 17.94
N GLY A 157 -2.39 6.38 18.19
CA GLY A 157 -1.67 7.61 18.54
C GLY A 157 -0.82 8.18 17.41
N ASN A 158 -1.19 7.93 16.17
CA ASN A 158 -0.49 8.38 14.96
C ASN A 158 0.95 7.82 14.82
N GLN A 159 1.24 6.68 15.45
CA GLN A 159 2.53 5.98 15.33
C GLN A 159 2.85 5.61 13.89
N LEU A 160 4.13 5.59 13.54
CA LEU A 160 4.65 5.10 12.26
C LEU A 160 4.89 3.59 12.36
N LEU A 161 3.85 2.77 12.11
CA LEU A 161 3.90 1.32 12.35
C LEU A 161 4.39 0.49 11.15
N SER A 162 4.62 1.12 10.01
CA SER A 162 5.19 0.48 8.83
C SER A 162 5.91 1.50 7.96
N PHE A 163 6.57 1.04 6.91
CA PHE A 163 7.30 1.90 5.98
C PHE A 163 7.00 1.50 4.52
N PRO A 164 6.94 2.46 3.57
CA PRO A 164 6.64 2.15 2.17
C PRO A 164 7.60 1.12 1.56
N PHE A 165 7.06 0.11 0.87
CA PHE A 165 7.84 -0.98 0.30
C PHE A 165 7.43 -1.31 -1.14
N THR A 166 6.40 -2.15 -1.35
CA THR A 166 5.94 -2.59 -2.67
C THR A 166 4.81 -1.72 -3.18
N LYS A 167 5.09 -0.46 -3.47
CA LYS A 167 4.05 0.48 -3.89
C LYS A 167 3.65 0.33 -5.35
N SER A 168 2.36 0.37 -5.61
CA SER A 168 1.74 0.32 -6.93
C SER A 168 0.47 1.19 -6.93
N LEU A 169 -0.18 1.30 -8.09
CA LEU A 169 -1.35 2.16 -8.26
C LEU A 169 -2.43 1.38 -9.00
N PHE A 170 -3.69 1.70 -8.73
CA PHE A 170 -4.78 1.24 -9.59
C PHE A 170 -4.78 2.06 -10.87
N VAL A 171 -4.74 1.38 -12.00
CA VAL A 171 -4.69 1.99 -13.33
C VAL A 171 -5.61 1.27 -14.30
N MET A 172 -5.97 1.96 -15.38
CA MET A 172 -6.61 1.35 -16.54
C MET A 172 -5.56 0.99 -17.59
N TYR A 173 -5.62 -0.23 -18.08
CA TYR A 173 -4.92 -0.76 -19.24
C TYR A 173 -5.83 -0.64 -20.45
N THR A 174 -5.36 -0.02 -21.52
CA THR A 174 -6.13 0.22 -22.73
C THR A 174 -5.42 -0.43 -23.95
N ASN A 175 -6.13 -1.26 -24.67
CA ASN A 175 -5.66 -1.83 -25.94
C ASN A 175 -6.00 -0.87 -27.07
N GLU A 176 -5.00 -0.15 -27.56
CA GLU A 176 -5.17 0.88 -28.58
C GLU A 176 -5.52 0.30 -29.94
N ASP A 177 -5.02 -0.89 -30.27
CA ASP A 177 -5.37 -1.57 -31.53
C ASP A 177 -6.85 -1.94 -31.56
N VAL A 178 -7.41 -2.41 -30.44
CA VAL A 178 -8.84 -2.72 -30.33
C VAL A 178 -9.69 -1.45 -30.41
N LEU A 179 -9.26 -0.35 -29.77
CA LEU A 179 -9.96 0.94 -29.88
C LEU A 179 -9.97 1.44 -31.32
N LYS A 180 -8.82 1.43 -31.98
CA LYS A 180 -8.67 1.84 -33.37
C LYS A 180 -9.57 1.02 -34.31
N ALA A 181 -9.60 -0.31 -34.14
CA ALA A 181 -10.45 -1.20 -34.93
C ALA A 181 -11.95 -0.93 -34.71
N ALA A 182 -12.33 -0.42 -33.53
CA ALA A 182 -13.70 0.01 -33.21
C ALA A 182 -13.98 1.47 -33.60
N GLY A 183 -13.04 2.19 -34.22
CA GLY A 183 -13.18 3.60 -34.59
C GLY A 183 -13.31 4.53 -33.38
N ILE A 184 -12.56 4.22 -32.29
CA ILE A 184 -12.45 5.06 -31.10
C ILE A 184 -11.07 5.73 -31.16
N ALA A 185 -11.06 7.06 -31.18
CA ALA A 185 -9.85 7.85 -31.47
C ALA A 185 -8.89 7.96 -30.26
N SER A 186 -9.39 7.81 -29.03
CA SER A 186 -8.57 8.00 -27.83
C SER A 186 -9.10 7.18 -26.66
N THR A 187 -8.24 6.94 -25.67
CA THR A 187 -8.61 6.35 -24.39
C THR A 187 -9.71 7.15 -23.71
N PRO A 188 -10.81 6.51 -23.25
CA PRO A 188 -11.90 7.17 -22.53
C PRO A 188 -11.39 7.88 -21.25
N LYS A 189 -11.82 9.11 -21.05
CA LYS A 189 -11.46 9.91 -19.86
C LYS A 189 -12.58 9.96 -18.82
N THR A 190 -13.82 9.76 -19.26
CA THR A 190 -15.00 9.77 -18.38
C THR A 190 -15.65 8.39 -18.34
N TRP A 191 -16.40 8.11 -17.27
CA TRP A 191 -17.12 6.84 -17.13
C TRP A 191 -18.17 6.63 -18.23
N ALA A 192 -18.83 7.70 -18.70
CA ALA A 192 -19.79 7.61 -19.82
C ALA A 192 -19.11 7.24 -21.14
N GLU A 193 -17.95 7.85 -21.44
CA GLU A 193 -17.13 7.46 -22.59
C GLU A 193 -16.65 6.02 -22.48
N PHE A 194 -16.25 5.59 -21.26
CA PHE A 194 -15.78 4.23 -20.98
C PHE A 194 -16.88 3.20 -21.22
N GLU A 195 -18.09 3.37 -20.66
CA GLU A 195 -19.22 2.45 -20.89
C GLU A 195 -19.54 2.35 -22.40
N THR A 196 -19.55 3.47 -23.10
CA THR A 196 -19.78 3.51 -24.56
C THR A 196 -18.68 2.75 -25.30
N ALA A 197 -17.41 2.94 -24.92
CA ALA A 197 -16.29 2.26 -25.55
C ALA A 197 -16.29 0.75 -25.26
N VAL A 198 -16.63 0.33 -24.03
CA VAL A 198 -16.79 -1.08 -23.66
C VAL A 198 -17.84 -1.75 -24.52
N MET A 199 -19.03 -1.15 -24.68
CA MET A 199 -20.08 -1.69 -25.53
C MET A 199 -19.64 -1.76 -27.00
N LYS A 200 -19.00 -0.71 -27.51
CA LYS A 200 -18.58 -0.60 -28.92
C LYS A 200 -17.44 -1.57 -29.30
N THR A 201 -16.57 -1.88 -28.36
CA THR A 201 -15.44 -2.81 -28.56
C THR A 201 -15.82 -4.28 -28.36
N THR A 202 -16.96 -4.56 -27.74
CA THR A 202 -17.48 -5.92 -27.56
C THR A 202 -17.91 -6.51 -28.90
N GLN A 203 -17.54 -7.77 -29.15
CA GLN A 203 -17.99 -8.52 -30.31
C GLN A 203 -18.79 -9.72 -29.88
N LYS A 204 -19.85 -10.01 -30.63
CA LYS A 204 -20.71 -11.18 -30.47
C LYS A 204 -20.82 -11.92 -31.81
N ASP A 205 -20.93 -13.22 -31.73
CA ASP A 205 -21.22 -14.04 -32.90
C ASP A 205 -22.71 -13.99 -33.30
N ALA A 206 -23.07 -14.70 -34.36
CA ALA A 206 -24.45 -14.76 -34.88
C ALA A 206 -25.45 -15.36 -33.88
N SER A 207 -24.97 -16.13 -32.88
CA SER A 207 -25.79 -16.68 -31.79
C SER A 207 -25.98 -15.71 -30.62
N GLY A 208 -25.30 -14.55 -30.64
CA GLY A 208 -25.28 -13.57 -29.55
C GLY A 208 -24.26 -13.88 -28.47
N LYS A 209 -23.43 -14.91 -28.62
CA LYS A 209 -22.36 -15.24 -27.68
C LYS A 209 -21.20 -14.25 -27.84
N THR A 210 -20.73 -13.69 -26.72
CA THR A 210 -19.58 -12.77 -26.72
C THR A 210 -18.30 -13.52 -27.12
N THR A 211 -17.63 -13.02 -28.15
CA THR A 211 -16.35 -13.54 -28.67
C THR A 211 -15.17 -12.67 -28.33
N ARG A 212 -15.39 -11.36 -28.05
CA ARG A 212 -14.47 -10.42 -27.47
C ARG A 212 -15.21 -9.52 -26.50
N TYR A 213 -14.73 -9.44 -25.27
CA TYR A 213 -15.30 -8.53 -24.27
C TYR A 213 -14.67 -7.13 -24.36
N GLY A 214 -15.45 -6.10 -24.09
CA GLY A 214 -14.92 -4.76 -23.94
C GLY A 214 -14.10 -4.61 -22.66
N TRP A 215 -14.51 -5.30 -21.60
CA TRP A 215 -13.88 -5.16 -20.28
C TRP A 215 -13.83 -6.48 -19.51
N ALA A 216 -12.70 -6.71 -18.82
CA ALA A 216 -12.59 -7.72 -17.77
C ALA A 216 -12.15 -7.02 -16.47
N GLN A 217 -12.85 -7.31 -15.35
CA GLN A 217 -12.55 -6.70 -14.07
C GLN A 217 -12.46 -7.76 -12.97
N PRO A 218 -11.26 -7.97 -12.40
CA PRO A 218 -11.13 -8.72 -11.15
C PRO A 218 -11.94 -8.07 -10.04
N LEU A 219 -12.73 -8.84 -9.31
CA LEU A 219 -13.45 -8.33 -8.15
C LEU A 219 -12.49 -8.21 -6.97
N ASP A 220 -12.33 -7.01 -6.46
CA ASP A 220 -11.50 -6.69 -5.32
C ASP A 220 -11.96 -5.37 -4.69
N ALA A 221 -11.86 -5.27 -3.37
CA ALA A 221 -12.30 -4.09 -2.64
C ALA A 221 -11.55 -2.82 -3.06
N SER A 222 -10.23 -2.90 -3.28
CA SER A 222 -9.45 -1.73 -3.70
C SER A 222 -9.80 -1.29 -5.12
N ASN A 223 -10.18 -2.23 -6.01
CA ASN A 223 -10.68 -1.91 -7.35
C ASN A 223 -11.99 -1.12 -7.26
N PHE A 224 -12.92 -1.57 -6.41
CA PHE A 224 -14.17 -0.87 -6.15
C PHE A 224 -13.92 0.51 -5.54
N ASN A 225 -13.06 0.59 -4.51
CA ASN A 225 -12.70 1.84 -3.85
C ASN A 225 -12.09 2.85 -4.83
N ALA A 226 -11.22 2.41 -5.74
CA ALA A 226 -10.63 3.26 -6.77
C ALA A 226 -11.68 3.81 -7.73
N GLN A 227 -12.68 3.00 -8.10
CA GLN A 227 -13.77 3.42 -8.97
C GLN A 227 -14.70 4.40 -8.25
N VAL A 228 -15.03 4.17 -6.98
CA VAL A 228 -15.77 5.13 -6.14
C VAL A 228 -15.05 6.47 -6.07
N MET A 229 -13.74 6.46 -5.79
CA MET A 229 -12.94 7.68 -5.73
C MET A 229 -12.88 8.41 -7.08
N SER A 230 -12.70 7.69 -8.17
CA SER A 230 -12.65 8.28 -9.52
C SER A 230 -14.02 8.81 -9.99
N MET A 231 -15.10 8.29 -9.43
CA MET A 231 -16.45 8.85 -9.59
C MET A 231 -16.70 10.09 -8.71
N GLY A 232 -15.73 10.48 -7.86
CA GLY A 232 -15.81 11.66 -6.99
C GLY A 232 -16.22 11.36 -5.54
N GLY A 233 -16.46 10.08 -5.21
CA GLY A 233 -16.81 9.62 -3.87
C GLY A 233 -15.63 9.54 -2.91
N ASN A 234 -15.92 9.15 -1.68
CA ASN A 234 -14.95 8.83 -0.65
C ASN A 234 -15.16 7.40 -0.15
N ILE A 235 -14.12 6.81 0.45
CA ILE A 235 -14.19 5.45 1.01
C ILE A 235 -14.77 5.50 2.42
N MET A 236 -14.37 6.49 3.23
CA MET A 236 -14.79 6.67 4.62
C MET A 236 -15.34 8.07 4.84
N SER A 237 -16.13 8.23 5.91
CA SER A 237 -16.45 9.54 6.48
C SER A 237 -15.18 10.27 6.92
N ALA A 238 -15.23 11.58 7.06
CA ALA A 238 -14.08 12.41 7.42
C ALA A 238 -13.46 12.05 8.78
N ASP A 239 -14.25 11.50 9.70
CA ASP A 239 -13.80 11.03 11.01
C ASP A 239 -13.44 9.52 11.05
N ASN A 240 -13.48 8.85 9.91
CA ASN A 240 -13.23 7.42 9.74
C ASN A 240 -14.14 6.49 10.58
N LYS A 241 -15.33 6.95 11.02
CA LYS A 241 -16.24 6.16 11.85
C LYS A 241 -17.28 5.38 11.07
N THR A 242 -17.56 5.79 9.85
CA THR A 242 -18.50 5.11 8.95
C THR A 242 -17.93 4.99 7.56
N VAL A 243 -18.40 4.01 6.80
CA VAL A 243 -18.10 3.95 5.38
C VAL A 243 -18.83 5.08 4.63
N ALA A 244 -18.27 5.54 3.53
CA ALA A 244 -18.88 6.53 2.64
C ALA A 244 -19.03 6.00 1.20
N TRP A 245 -18.42 4.85 0.90
CA TRP A 245 -18.56 4.20 -0.41
C TRP A 245 -19.96 3.63 -0.65
N ASP A 246 -20.82 3.53 0.35
CA ASP A 246 -22.22 3.11 0.23
C ASP A 246 -23.16 4.21 -0.27
N GLY A 247 -22.62 5.38 -0.60
CA GLY A 247 -23.33 6.51 -1.18
C GLY A 247 -23.63 6.37 -2.69
N LYS A 248 -23.98 7.50 -3.30
CA LYS A 248 -24.40 7.54 -4.73
C LYS A 248 -23.31 7.09 -5.70
N GLU A 249 -22.03 7.35 -5.41
CA GLU A 249 -20.92 6.98 -6.26
C GLU A 249 -20.69 5.47 -6.25
N GLY A 250 -20.76 4.84 -5.09
CA GLY A 250 -20.66 3.37 -4.99
C GLY A 250 -21.85 2.68 -5.62
N LEU A 251 -23.06 3.24 -5.45
CA LEU A 251 -24.24 2.73 -6.16
C LEU A 251 -24.06 2.84 -7.68
N ALA A 252 -23.51 3.94 -8.19
CA ALA A 252 -23.24 4.13 -9.61
C ALA A 252 -22.24 3.10 -10.16
N VAL A 253 -21.18 2.77 -9.39
CA VAL A 253 -20.25 1.68 -9.73
C VAL A 253 -20.99 0.35 -9.88
N LEU A 254 -21.84 0.00 -8.91
CA LEU A 254 -22.58 -1.27 -8.94
C LEU A 254 -23.61 -1.32 -10.07
N GLN A 255 -24.29 -0.21 -10.35
CA GLN A 255 -25.23 -0.12 -11.47
C GLN A 255 -24.52 -0.25 -12.83
N MET A 256 -23.30 0.32 -12.97
CA MET A 256 -22.47 0.11 -14.16
C MET A 256 -22.08 -1.37 -14.31
N TYR A 257 -21.67 -2.03 -13.22
CA TYR A 257 -21.37 -3.45 -13.24
C TYR A 257 -22.59 -4.28 -13.67
N ASP A 258 -23.74 -4.03 -13.04
CA ASP A 258 -24.98 -4.75 -13.37
C ASP A 258 -25.32 -4.63 -14.86
N ARG A 259 -25.28 -3.41 -15.43
CA ARG A 259 -25.54 -3.18 -16.87
C ARG A 259 -24.54 -3.92 -17.75
N LEU A 260 -23.24 -3.80 -17.48
CA LEU A 260 -22.19 -4.34 -18.36
C LEU A 260 -22.09 -5.86 -18.28
N TRP A 261 -22.29 -6.46 -17.10
CA TRP A 261 -22.30 -7.92 -16.93
C TRP A 261 -23.55 -8.55 -17.55
N LYS A 262 -24.73 -8.05 -17.24
CA LYS A 262 -25.99 -8.51 -17.83
C LYS A 262 -26.02 -8.38 -19.36
N GLY A 263 -25.43 -7.33 -19.88
CA GLY A 263 -25.31 -7.11 -21.32
C GLY A 263 -24.28 -7.98 -22.01
N GLY A 264 -23.48 -8.73 -21.25
CA GLY A 264 -22.37 -9.55 -21.80
C GLY A 264 -21.26 -8.70 -22.41
N TYR A 265 -21.06 -7.47 -21.91
CA TYR A 265 -19.99 -6.57 -22.34
C TYR A 265 -18.75 -6.69 -21.48
N ALA A 266 -18.91 -7.17 -20.27
CA ALA A 266 -17.84 -7.38 -19.30
C ALA A 266 -17.98 -8.75 -18.62
N TYR A 267 -16.88 -9.22 -18.00
CA TYR A 267 -16.88 -10.45 -17.21
C TYR A 267 -15.89 -10.36 -16.04
N THR A 268 -16.10 -11.25 -15.05
CA THR A 268 -15.17 -11.44 -13.93
C THR A 268 -14.18 -12.55 -14.28
N PRO A 269 -12.87 -12.25 -14.42
CA PRO A 269 -11.86 -13.24 -14.74
C PRO A 269 -11.55 -14.15 -13.53
N THR A 270 -11.05 -15.36 -13.79
CA THR A 270 -10.49 -16.23 -12.77
C THR A 270 -9.02 -15.87 -12.55
N GLY A 271 -8.64 -15.56 -11.32
CA GLY A 271 -7.25 -15.22 -10.98
C GLY A 271 -6.68 -14.12 -11.88
N PHE A 272 -5.60 -14.44 -12.58
CA PHE A 272 -4.90 -13.51 -13.48
C PHE A 272 -5.18 -13.74 -14.97
N ASP A 273 -6.21 -14.50 -15.35
CA ASP A 273 -6.55 -14.78 -16.76
C ASP A 273 -6.76 -13.51 -17.59
N TRP A 274 -7.24 -12.42 -16.96
CA TRP A 274 -7.39 -11.13 -17.61
C TRP A 274 -6.10 -10.56 -18.22
N GLN A 275 -4.93 -10.90 -17.66
CA GLN A 275 -3.63 -10.47 -18.19
C GLN A 275 -3.37 -11.16 -19.55
N ASN A 276 -3.64 -12.46 -19.62
CA ASN A 276 -3.52 -13.25 -20.84
C ASN A 276 -4.55 -12.84 -21.90
N ASP A 277 -5.79 -12.59 -21.48
CA ASP A 277 -6.86 -12.16 -22.40
C ASP A 277 -6.61 -10.76 -22.96
N PHE A 278 -6.09 -9.85 -22.15
CA PHE A 278 -5.66 -8.54 -22.63
C PHE A 278 -4.48 -8.64 -23.62
N ALA A 279 -3.45 -9.41 -23.27
CA ALA A 279 -2.28 -9.66 -24.13
C ALA A 279 -2.66 -10.32 -25.47
N ALA A 280 -3.73 -11.13 -25.49
CA ALA A 280 -4.27 -11.78 -26.70
C ALA A 280 -5.29 -10.89 -27.47
N SER A 281 -5.45 -9.63 -27.12
CA SER A 281 -6.43 -8.68 -27.69
C SER A 281 -7.89 -9.16 -27.62
N LYS A 282 -8.21 -9.98 -26.63
CA LYS A 282 -9.59 -10.40 -26.33
C LYS A 282 -10.34 -9.39 -25.46
N LEU A 283 -9.65 -8.32 -25.02
CA LEU A 283 -10.16 -7.23 -24.21
C LEU A 283 -9.76 -5.89 -24.81
N ALA A 284 -10.64 -4.89 -24.69
CA ALA A 284 -10.28 -3.50 -24.94
C ALA A 284 -9.68 -2.85 -23.69
N PHE A 285 -10.26 -3.18 -22.54
CA PHE A 285 -9.88 -2.61 -21.25
C PHE A 285 -9.77 -3.65 -20.17
N THR A 286 -8.89 -3.37 -19.22
CA THR A 286 -8.87 -3.98 -17.89
C THR A 286 -8.32 -2.98 -16.90
N MET A 287 -8.61 -3.17 -15.60
CA MET A 287 -8.11 -2.28 -14.56
C MET A 287 -7.49 -3.10 -13.44
N GLY A 288 -6.37 -2.62 -12.90
CA GLY A 288 -5.66 -3.30 -11.83
C GLY A 288 -4.37 -2.60 -11.44
N SER A 289 -3.48 -3.33 -10.79
CA SER A 289 -2.21 -2.80 -10.30
C SER A 289 -1.23 -2.47 -11.42
N THR A 290 -0.49 -1.37 -11.28
CA THR A 290 0.66 -1.04 -12.15
C THR A 290 1.72 -2.14 -12.18
N SER A 291 1.82 -2.98 -11.15
CA SER A 291 2.76 -4.11 -11.10
C SER A 291 2.36 -5.30 -12.00
N SER A 292 1.21 -5.24 -12.67
CA SER A 292 0.77 -6.24 -13.63
C SER A 292 1.42 -6.08 -15.02
N ARG A 293 2.06 -4.95 -15.30
CA ARG A 293 2.69 -4.65 -16.61
C ARG A 293 3.59 -5.77 -17.14
N PRO A 294 4.55 -6.33 -16.37
CA PRO A 294 5.47 -7.35 -16.89
C PRO A 294 4.73 -8.65 -17.27
N PHE A 295 3.69 -9.00 -16.54
CA PHE A 295 2.91 -10.21 -16.83
C PHE A 295 2.09 -10.04 -18.10
N ILE A 296 1.49 -8.87 -18.31
CA ILE A 296 0.79 -8.52 -19.57
C ILE A 296 1.77 -8.53 -20.72
N ALA A 297 2.89 -7.80 -20.62
CA ALA A 297 3.89 -7.73 -21.67
C ALA A 297 4.50 -9.11 -21.99
N GLY A 298 4.80 -9.91 -20.96
CA GLY A 298 5.35 -11.26 -21.11
C GLY A 298 4.36 -12.27 -21.74
N ALA A 299 3.06 -12.03 -21.63
CA ALA A 299 2.04 -12.87 -22.23
C ALA A 299 1.75 -12.54 -23.72
N MET A 300 2.23 -11.38 -24.21
CA MET A 300 2.03 -10.96 -25.61
C MET A 300 2.84 -11.83 -26.58
N LYS A 301 2.16 -12.61 -27.41
CA LYS A 301 2.78 -13.39 -28.50
C LYS A 301 3.05 -12.56 -29.73
N THR A 302 2.29 -11.51 -29.92
CA THR A 302 2.44 -10.51 -31.01
C THR A 302 2.42 -9.13 -30.36
N PRO A 303 3.14 -8.15 -30.90
CA PRO A 303 3.10 -6.79 -30.39
C PRO A 303 1.66 -6.25 -30.40
N VAL A 304 1.25 -5.64 -29.30
CA VAL A 304 -0.01 -4.95 -29.12
C VAL A 304 0.29 -3.51 -28.73
N ALA A 305 -0.32 -2.54 -29.40
CA ALA A 305 -0.27 -1.15 -28.96
C ALA A 305 -1.19 -0.97 -27.73
N TRP A 306 -0.62 -0.53 -26.61
CA TRP A 306 -1.35 -0.35 -25.37
C TRP A 306 -0.77 0.75 -24.50
N ASN A 307 -1.62 1.33 -23.68
CA ASN A 307 -1.22 2.34 -22.72
C ASN A 307 -1.74 2.04 -21.30
N VAL A 308 -1.21 2.81 -20.34
CA VAL A 308 -1.58 2.78 -18.92
C VAL A 308 -1.91 4.20 -18.48
N GLY A 309 -3.02 4.37 -17.77
CA GLY A 309 -3.42 5.68 -17.27
C GLY A 309 -4.32 5.59 -16.05
N VAL A 310 -4.75 6.75 -15.56
CA VAL A 310 -5.78 6.80 -14.52
C VAL A 310 -7.07 6.13 -15.03
N PRO A 311 -7.87 5.49 -14.14
CA PRO A 311 -9.20 5.04 -14.53
C PRO A 311 -10.04 6.22 -15.04
N PRO A 312 -11.16 6.00 -15.74
CA PRO A 312 -12.08 7.07 -16.09
C PRO A 312 -12.49 7.89 -14.87
N GLN A 313 -12.74 9.16 -15.04
CA GLN A 313 -13.03 10.11 -13.96
C GLN A 313 -14.39 10.80 -14.19
N THR A 314 -15.05 11.22 -13.13
CA THR A 314 -16.17 12.18 -13.25
C THR A 314 -15.65 13.58 -13.59
N ASP A 315 -14.50 13.97 -13.03
CA ASP A 315 -13.78 15.20 -13.35
C ASP A 315 -12.33 14.85 -13.79
N PRO A 316 -12.07 14.73 -15.10
CA PRO A 316 -10.73 14.42 -15.60
C PRO A 316 -9.66 15.48 -15.28
N THR A 317 -10.04 16.68 -14.84
CA THR A 317 -9.09 17.73 -14.45
C THR A 317 -8.54 17.52 -13.03
N LYS A 318 -9.20 16.67 -12.23
CA LYS A 318 -8.82 16.32 -10.85
C LYS A 318 -8.81 14.81 -10.67
N PRO A 319 -7.93 14.09 -11.38
CA PRO A 319 -7.95 12.64 -11.38
C PRO A 319 -7.63 12.08 -9.98
N ARG A 320 -8.35 11.01 -9.62
CA ARG A 320 -8.20 10.28 -8.37
C ARG A 320 -8.11 8.78 -8.65
N THR A 321 -7.21 8.11 -7.96
CA THR A 321 -7.11 6.64 -7.99
C THR A 321 -6.59 6.12 -6.66
N VAL A 322 -6.70 4.82 -6.42
CA VAL A 322 -6.19 4.19 -5.21
C VAL A 322 -4.70 3.88 -5.34
N MET A 323 -3.98 4.18 -4.27
CA MET A 323 -2.64 3.68 -4.05
C MET A 323 -2.71 2.25 -3.52
N TYR A 324 -1.99 1.35 -4.21
CA TYR A 324 -1.83 -0.03 -3.81
C TYR A 324 -0.47 -0.30 -3.18
N GLY A 325 -0.33 -1.52 -2.71
CA GLY A 325 0.92 -2.13 -2.35
C GLY A 325 1.17 -2.13 -0.85
N ALA A 326 1.73 -3.25 -0.43
CA ALA A 326 2.02 -3.48 0.96
C ALA A 326 3.26 -2.71 1.42
N ASN A 327 3.40 -2.64 2.72
CA ASN A 327 4.49 -1.99 3.44
C ASN A 327 5.36 -3.04 4.12
N ILE A 328 6.43 -2.58 4.72
CA ILE A 328 7.24 -3.33 5.66
C ILE A 328 6.90 -2.88 7.07
N ALA A 329 6.55 -3.80 7.95
CA ALA A 329 6.43 -3.59 9.38
C ALA A 329 7.55 -4.32 10.11
N VAL A 330 8.10 -3.69 11.15
CA VAL A 330 9.10 -4.31 12.04
C VAL A 330 8.40 -4.75 13.30
N LEU A 331 8.58 -6.03 13.66
CA LEU A 331 7.95 -6.61 14.84
C LEU A 331 8.91 -6.59 16.03
N LYS A 332 8.33 -6.60 17.23
CA LYS A 332 9.09 -6.58 18.49
C LYS A 332 10.06 -7.75 18.57
N SER A 333 11.28 -7.45 18.88
CA SER A 333 12.39 -8.39 19.08
C SER A 333 13.46 -7.77 19.98
N THR A 334 14.69 -8.23 19.92
CA THR A 334 15.76 -7.56 20.67
C THR A 334 16.12 -6.19 20.05
N PRO A 335 16.62 -5.22 20.83
CA PRO A 335 17.02 -3.91 20.30
C PRO A 335 17.98 -3.99 19.10
N GLN A 336 18.92 -4.92 19.11
CA GLN A 336 19.87 -5.16 18.01
C GLN A 336 19.15 -5.59 16.72
N LYS A 337 18.16 -6.48 16.83
CA LYS A 337 17.39 -6.97 15.70
C LYS A 337 16.43 -5.90 15.17
N GLN A 338 15.81 -5.10 16.05
CA GLN A 338 14.96 -3.98 15.66
C GLN A 338 15.77 -2.92 14.91
N LEU A 339 16.96 -2.56 15.42
CA LEU A 339 17.85 -1.63 14.73
C LEU A 339 18.33 -2.21 13.37
N ALA A 340 18.73 -3.48 13.32
CA ALA A 340 19.14 -4.14 12.07
C ALA A 340 18.01 -4.14 11.04
N SER A 341 16.77 -4.38 11.47
CA SER A 341 15.56 -4.31 10.62
C SER A 341 15.36 -2.89 10.07
N TRP A 342 15.47 -1.87 10.93
CA TRP A 342 15.38 -0.47 10.49
C TRP A 342 16.48 -0.10 9.48
N LEU A 343 17.71 -0.53 9.70
CA LEU A 343 18.82 -0.25 8.77
C LEU A 343 18.58 -0.86 7.39
N PHE A 344 17.96 -2.03 7.32
CA PHE A 344 17.51 -2.60 6.04
C PHE A 344 16.40 -1.77 5.41
N VAL A 345 15.37 -1.39 6.15
CA VAL A 345 14.25 -0.55 5.67
C VAL A 345 14.78 0.78 5.14
N LYS A 346 15.67 1.44 5.88
CA LYS A 346 16.33 2.69 5.48
C LYS A 346 17.10 2.51 4.17
N TRP A 347 17.95 1.49 4.08
CA TRP A 347 18.74 1.19 2.90
C TRP A 347 17.85 0.88 1.68
N PHE A 348 16.85 0.02 1.86
CA PHE A 348 15.95 -0.36 0.78
C PHE A 348 15.16 0.83 0.22
N SER A 349 14.79 1.78 1.09
CA SER A 349 14.07 2.98 0.71
C SER A 349 14.95 4.08 0.13
N ASP A 350 16.26 3.90 0.01
CA ASP A 350 17.16 4.91 -0.55
C ASP A 350 16.94 5.08 -2.06
N GLN A 351 17.30 6.27 -2.61
CA GLN A 351 17.02 6.63 -4.01
C GLN A 351 17.53 5.58 -4.99
N ALA A 352 18.80 5.17 -4.87
CA ALA A 352 19.40 4.19 -5.77
C ALA A 352 18.74 2.81 -5.68
N GLN A 353 18.32 2.39 -4.46
CA GLN A 353 17.69 1.10 -4.26
C GLN A 353 16.25 1.09 -4.77
N THR A 354 15.49 2.17 -4.55
CA THR A 354 14.10 2.27 -5.01
C THR A 354 14.01 2.43 -6.53
N ALA A 355 15.00 3.06 -7.17
CA ALA A 355 15.12 3.11 -8.63
C ALA A 355 15.43 1.71 -9.21
N ASP A 356 16.43 1.02 -8.67
CA ASP A 356 16.77 -0.36 -9.05
C ASP A 356 15.59 -1.33 -8.82
N TRP A 357 14.90 -1.17 -7.69
CA TRP A 357 13.67 -1.91 -7.40
C TRP A 357 12.60 -1.68 -8.46
N GLY A 358 12.38 -0.43 -8.88
CA GLY A 358 11.41 -0.06 -9.91
C GLY A 358 11.67 -0.74 -11.26
N THR A 359 12.95 -0.88 -11.67
CA THR A 359 13.32 -1.54 -12.93
C THR A 359 13.18 -3.06 -12.88
N LYS A 360 13.40 -3.69 -11.72
CA LYS A 360 13.44 -5.14 -11.57
C LYS A 360 12.10 -5.76 -11.16
N SER A 361 11.34 -5.05 -10.33
CA SER A 361 10.09 -5.56 -9.76
C SER A 361 8.83 -4.99 -10.42
N TYR A 362 8.95 -3.91 -11.18
CA TYR A 362 7.85 -3.12 -11.76
C TYR A 362 6.93 -2.44 -10.72
N TYR A 363 7.33 -2.43 -9.46
CA TYR A 363 6.69 -1.58 -8.45
C TYR A 363 7.10 -0.11 -8.64
N MET A 364 6.33 0.80 -8.08
CA MET A 364 6.62 2.23 -8.16
C MET A 364 7.72 2.60 -7.17
N PRO A 365 8.70 3.42 -7.60
CA PRO A 365 9.66 4.01 -6.69
C PRO A 365 8.97 4.81 -5.59
N VAL A 366 9.46 4.72 -4.35
CA VAL A 366 8.85 5.42 -3.22
C VAL A 366 9.38 6.86 -3.07
N ARG A 367 10.42 7.24 -3.82
CA ARG A 367 11.07 8.55 -3.76
C ARG A 367 10.81 9.39 -5.01
N LYS A 368 10.59 10.68 -4.81
CA LYS A 368 10.43 11.67 -5.91
C LYS A 368 11.71 11.78 -6.75
N ALA A 369 12.87 11.76 -6.11
CA ALA A 369 14.17 11.83 -6.78
C ALA A 369 14.44 10.66 -7.75
N ALA A 370 13.75 9.52 -7.60
CA ALA A 370 13.84 8.42 -8.56
C ALA A 370 13.41 8.83 -9.98
N ALA A 371 12.52 9.83 -10.11
CA ALA A 371 12.15 10.38 -11.42
C ALA A 371 13.33 10.98 -12.21
N THR A 372 14.40 11.35 -11.52
CA THR A 372 15.62 11.91 -12.13
C THR A 372 16.74 10.88 -12.29
N ASP A 373 16.54 9.65 -11.84
CA ASP A 373 17.52 8.57 -12.00
C ASP A 373 17.67 8.20 -13.48
N GLU A 374 18.89 8.33 -14.02
CA GLU A 374 19.14 8.14 -15.44
C GLU A 374 18.98 6.68 -15.89
N ALA A 375 19.28 5.70 -15.03
CA ALA A 375 19.10 4.30 -15.35
C ALA A 375 17.61 3.96 -15.44
N LEU A 376 16.80 4.46 -14.50
CA LEU A 376 15.35 4.28 -14.51
C LEU A 376 14.68 4.98 -15.71
N LYS A 377 15.09 6.20 -16.04
CA LYS A 377 14.61 6.93 -17.24
C LYS A 377 14.93 6.17 -18.52
N SER A 378 16.18 5.71 -18.67
CA SER A 378 16.62 4.92 -19.82
C SER A 378 15.83 3.62 -19.93
N TYR A 379 15.57 2.95 -18.80
CA TYR A 379 14.78 1.75 -18.76
C TYR A 379 13.34 2.02 -19.22
N TRP A 380 12.68 3.05 -18.71
CA TRP A 380 11.33 3.42 -19.13
C TRP A 380 11.26 3.78 -20.61
N THR A 381 12.25 4.49 -21.14
CA THR A 381 12.27 4.87 -22.55
C THR A 381 12.44 3.66 -23.48
N SER A 382 13.28 2.70 -23.10
CA SER A 382 13.72 1.63 -24.00
C SER A 382 13.03 0.27 -23.76
N LYS A 383 12.52 0.00 -22.54
CA LYS A 383 12.05 -1.31 -22.13
C LYS A 383 10.63 -1.32 -21.53
N ASP A 384 10.22 -0.27 -20.82
CA ASP A 384 8.93 -0.19 -20.13
C ASP A 384 8.31 1.21 -20.23
N PRO A 385 7.91 1.68 -21.43
CA PRO A 385 7.29 2.99 -21.58
C PRO A 385 5.99 3.12 -20.75
N GLN A 386 5.28 2.03 -20.53
CA GLN A 386 4.12 1.98 -19.65
C GLN A 386 4.49 2.18 -18.16
N GLY A 387 5.74 1.90 -17.79
CA GLY A 387 6.28 2.22 -16.47
C GLY A 387 6.35 3.71 -16.21
N LYS A 388 6.76 4.49 -17.21
CA LYS A 388 6.73 5.96 -17.13
C LYS A 388 5.29 6.49 -17.02
N GLN A 389 4.36 5.96 -17.85
CA GLN A 389 2.95 6.33 -17.80
C GLN A 389 2.35 6.01 -16.40
N ALA A 390 2.67 4.83 -15.84
CA ALA A 390 2.26 4.45 -14.50
C ALA A 390 2.84 5.37 -13.42
N PHE A 391 4.08 5.78 -13.55
CA PHE A 391 4.73 6.71 -12.62
C PHE A 391 4.04 8.08 -12.62
N ASP A 392 3.60 8.57 -13.77
CA ASP A 392 2.90 9.85 -13.89
C ASP A 392 1.52 9.85 -13.17
N VAL A 393 0.98 8.67 -12.86
CA VAL A 393 -0.28 8.54 -12.09
C VAL A 393 -0.09 8.77 -10.60
N ILE A 394 1.14 8.72 -10.05
CA ILE A 394 1.41 8.82 -8.60
C ILE A 394 0.74 10.05 -7.98
N GLY A 395 0.80 11.20 -8.66
CA GLY A 395 0.21 12.45 -8.18
C GLY A 395 -1.32 12.42 -7.99
N SER A 396 -1.99 11.45 -8.61
CA SER A 396 -3.44 11.25 -8.51
C SER A 396 -3.82 10.20 -7.45
N SER A 397 -2.84 9.57 -6.80
CA SER A 397 -3.09 8.44 -5.90
C SER A 397 -3.49 8.89 -4.50
N ILE A 398 -4.43 8.16 -3.93
CA ILE A 398 -4.96 8.37 -2.58
C ILE A 398 -4.82 7.04 -1.83
N PRO A 399 -4.30 7.03 -0.58
CA PRO A 399 -4.22 5.82 0.21
C PRO A 399 -5.61 5.32 0.60
N GLU A 400 -5.74 4.00 0.74
CA GLU A 400 -6.91 3.41 1.39
C GLU A 400 -6.85 3.65 2.91
N PRO A 401 -8.00 3.65 3.60
CA PRO A 401 -8.04 3.80 5.05
C PRO A 401 -7.30 2.66 5.75
N ASN A 402 -6.60 2.99 6.83
CA ASN A 402 -5.92 2.00 7.70
C ASN A 402 -6.67 1.78 9.02
N VAL A 403 -7.99 1.76 8.99
CA VAL A 403 -8.84 1.58 10.16
C VAL A 403 -8.88 0.10 10.61
N ARG A 404 -9.16 -0.12 11.90
CA ARG A 404 -9.41 -1.48 12.43
C ARG A 404 -10.63 -2.10 11.74
N GLY A 405 -10.59 -3.41 11.50
CA GLY A 405 -11.67 -4.13 10.81
C GLY A 405 -11.69 -3.92 9.29
N GLN A 406 -10.73 -3.17 8.73
CA GLN A 406 -10.68 -2.92 7.27
C GLN A 406 -10.59 -4.21 6.47
N GLN A 407 -9.88 -5.24 6.95
CA GLN A 407 -9.80 -6.51 6.23
C GLN A 407 -11.18 -7.18 6.13
N GLU A 408 -11.97 -7.18 7.20
CA GLU A 408 -13.33 -7.71 7.20
C GLU A 408 -14.26 -6.91 6.27
N ILE A 409 -14.09 -5.57 6.22
CA ILE A 409 -14.82 -4.70 5.29
C ILE A 409 -14.48 -5.04 3.83
N ARG A 410 -13.23 -5.35 3.52
CA ARG A 410 -12.82 -5.80 2.18
C ARG A 410 -13.56 -7.07 1.75
N ASP A 411 -13.77 -8.00 2.67
CA ASP A 411 -14.50 -9.25 2.40
C ASP A 411 -16.00 -8.96 2.17
N VAL A 412 -16.59 -8.01 2.91
CA VAL A 412 -17.97 -7.53 2.69
C VAL A 412 -18.12 -6.90 1.29
N ILE A 413 -17.17 -6.07 0.86
CA ILE A 413 -17.17 -5.46 -0.49
C ILE A 413 -17.06 -6.55 -1.57
N PHE A 414 -16.18 -7.53 -1.38
CA PHE A 414 -16.03 -8.64 -2.34
C PHE A 414 -17.32 -9.44 -2.50
N ASP A 415 -18.00 -9.78 -1.40
CA ASP A 415 -19.31 -10.46 -1.42
C ASP A 415 -20.38 -9.61 -2.14
N MET A 416 -20.43 -8.31 -1.86
CA MET A 416 -21.33 -7.35 -2.52
C MET A 416 -21.14 -7.36 -4.04
N LEU A 417 -19.90 -7.20 -4.50
CA LEU A 417 -19.56 -7.21 -5.93
C LEU A 417 -19.96 -8.54 -6.58
N THR A 418 -19.66 -9.65 -5.90
CA THR A 418 -20.02 -11.01 -6.39
C THR A 418 -21.53 -11.17 -6.54
N LYS A 419 -22.32 -10.70 -5.57
CA LYS A 419 -23.80 -10.77 -5.65
C LYS A 419 -24.35 -9.98 -6.83
N VAL A 420 -23.82 -8.79 -7.10
CA VAL A 420 -24.27 -7.95 -8.21
C VAL A 420 -23.87 -8.57 -9.56
N THR A 421 -22.60 -8.93 -9.73
CA THR A 421 -22.09 -9.46 -11.02
C THR A 421 -22.66 -10.84 -11.37
N THR A 422 -23.14 -11.60 -10.39
CA THR A 422 -23.83 -12.89 -10.59
C THR A 422 -25.36 -12.76 -10.64
N GLY A 423 -25.91 -11.55 -10.53
CA GLY A 423 -27.34 -11.29 -10.55
C GLY A 423 -28.11 -11.78 -9.31
N LYS A 424 -27.40 -12.10 -8.22
CA LYS A 424 -28.01 -12.57 -6.95
C LYS A 424 -28.61 -11.46 -6.13
N ALA A 425 -28.24 -10.21 -6.37
CA ALA A 425 -28.82 -9.03 -5.74
C ALA A 425 -28.84 -7.84 -6.71
N THR A 426 -29.79 -6.92 -6.53
CA THR A 426 -29.77 -5.64 -7.22
C THR A 426 -28.67 -4.75 -6.62
N PRO A 427 -28.12 -3.78 -7.38
CA PRO A 427 -27.17 -2.81 -6.85
C PRO A 427 -27.62 -2.13 -5.57
N GLU A 428 -28.88 -1.71 -5.51
CA GLU A 428 -29.46 -0.99 -4.38
C GLU A 428 -29.55 -1.87 -3.11
N ALA A 429 -29.98 -3.13 -3.27
CA ALA A 429 -30.06 -4.07 -2.15
C ALA A 429 -28.66 -4.47 -1.66
N ALA A 430 -27.72 -4.72 -2.58
CA ALA A 430 -26.37 -5.14 -2.27
C ALA A 430 -25.58 -4.06 -1.52
N ILE A 431 -25.63 -2.80 -1.99
CA ILE A 431 -24.87 -1.71 -1.35
C ILE A 431 -25.41 -1.37 0.03
N LYS A 432 -26.73 -1.41 0.21
CA LYS A 432 -27.38 -1.16 1.51
C LYS A 432 -26.99 -2.23 2.54
N ASP A 433 -27.05 -3.51 2.18
CA ASP A 433 -26.65 -4.63 3.05
C ASP A 433 -25.18 -4.55 3.42
N ALA A 434 -24.32 -4.28 2.42
CA ALA A 434 -22.88 -4.19 2.63
C ALA A 434 -22.49 -2.98 3.47
N GLY A 435 -23.08 -1.80 3.23
CA GLY A 435 -22.85 -0.59 4.02
C GLY A 435 -23.21 -0.78 5.49
N GLN A 436 -24.36 -1.42 5.77
CA GLN A 436 -24.75 -1.73 7.14
C GLN A 436 -23.73 -2.66 7.83
N LYS A 437 -23.34 -3.77 7.18
CA LYS A 437 -22.36 -4.72 7.72
C LYS A 437 -21.00 -4.07 7.98
N ALA A 438 -20.53 -3.24 7.04
CA ALA A 438 -19.27 -2.52 7.18
C ALA A 438 -19.29 -1.53 8.36
N ASN A 439 -20.39 -0.81 8.56
CA ASN A 439 -20.55 0.08 9.70
C ASN A 439 -20.65 -0.67 11.04
N ASP A 440 -21.27 -1.85 11.08
CA ASP A 440 -21.30 -2.70 12.27
C ASP A 440 -19.89 -3.22 12.63
N ILE A 441 -19.08 -3.59 11.62
CA ILE A 441 -17.67 -3.96 11.80
C ILE A 441 -16.86 -2.79 12.39
N LEU A 442 -17.01 -1.59 11.83
CA LEU A 442 -16.31 -0.40 12.34
C LEU A 442 -16.68 -0.13 13.79
N LYS A 443 -17.98 -0.20 14.13
CA LYS A 443 -18.47 0.00 15.50
C LYS A 443 -17.91 -1.03 16.47
N ALA A 444 -17.78 -2.29 16.07
CA ALA A 444 -17.23 -3.36 16.90
C ALA A 444 -15.71 -3.23 17.12
N ASN A 445 -15.02 -2.46 16.29
CA ASN A 445 -13.56 -2.27 16.30
C ASN A 445 -13.10 -0.87 16.80
N GLN A 446 -14.04 -0.05 17.32
CA GLN A 446 -13.74 1.28 17.90
C GLN A 446 -13.01 1.25 19.25
#